data_5f7d46c8c5f0cc60d270ac1da20280e6
#
_entry.id   5f7d46c8c5f0cc60d270ac1da20280e6
#
_cell.length_a   1.000
_cell.length_b   1.000
_cell.length_c   1.000
_cell.angle_alpha   90.00
_cell.angle_beta   90.00
_cell.angle_gamma   90.00
#
_symmetry.space_group_name_H-M   'P 1'
#
loop_
_entity.id
_entity.type
_entity.pdbx_description
1 polymer ?
#
loop_
_entity_poly.entity_id
_entity_poly.type
_entity_poly.pdbx_seq_one_letter_code
_entity_poly.pdbx_strand_id
1 'polypeptide(L)'
;LPENVIEDRFLCTSETGTAYTLVGSTLGIEGGGFIYTNKKSISLGVVVKIDSLYKSKKQPHQVLDEFKSHPAVSRLIRGGEVVEYSAQTVHRGGFHLVSKMYGNGYVVAGSAARMLLNNVLTLRGMDYAIVSAAVAAKAILAAREKGVYDAAALSVYEKLWQQTALYQDWKTFKDAYPLLENERLFEMYPNLVCNLMEMLLSPSAQASPKVLKALLKEMNGKVSMFTLAKDVLEISKGIVL
;
A
#
# COMPACT_ATOMS: atom_id res chain seq x y z
N LEU A 1 -13.03 -2.72 20.60
CA LEU A 1 -14.48 -2.78 20.31
C LEU A 1 -14.98 -4.22 20.44
N PRO A 2 -16.24 -4.44 20.88
CA PRO A 2 -16.88 -5.77 20.83
C PRO A 2 -16.99 -6.32 19.41
N GLU A 3 -16.98 -7.65 19.29
CA GLU A 3 -17.01 -8.36 18.00
C GLU A 3 -18.24 -7.99 17.15
N ASN A 4 -19.44 -8.05 17.74
CA ASN A 4 -20.67 -7.67 17.06
C ASN A 4 -20.69 -6.22 16.55
N VAL A 5 -20.05 -5.30 17.26
CA VAL A 5 -19.94 -3.90 16.84
C VAL A 5 -19.01 -3.76 15.64
N ILE A 6 -17.94 -4.57 15.57
CA ILE A 6 -17.05 -4.62 14.42
C ILE A 6 -17.78 -5.19 13.22
N GLU A 7 -18.46 -6.32 13.38
CA GLU A 7 -19.25 -6.96 12.32
C GLU A 7 -20.29 -6.01 11.72
N ASP A 8 -21.08 -5.36 12.56
CA ASP A 8 -22.09 -4.39 12.13
C ASP A 8 -21.53 -3.21 11.37
N ARG A 9 -20.45 -2.60 11.90
CA ARG A 9 -19.87 -1.38 11.29
C ARG A 9 -19.10 -1.63 10.01
N PHE A 10 -18.49 -2.82 9.89
CA PHE A 10 -17.65 -3.17 8.76
C PHE A 10 -18.34 -4.13 7.78
N LEU A 11 -19.60 -4.49 8.05
CA LEU A 11 -20.42 -5.41 7.23
C LEU A 11 -19.66 -6.71 6.94
N CYS A 12 -19.05 -7.28 7.98
CA CYS A 12 -18.28 -8.52 7.93
C CYS A 12 -18.76 -9.51 8.98
N THR A 13 -18.22 -10.70 8.97
CA THR A 13 -18.43 -11.74 10.00
C THR A 13 -17.11 -12.06 10.69
N SER A 14 -17.15 -12.81 11.80
CA SER A 14 -15.94 -13.28 12.48
C SER A 14 -15.04 -14.17 11.62
N GLU A 15 -15.60 -14.76 10.56
CA GLU A 15 -14.89 -15.62 9.61
C GLU A 15 -14.39 -14.86 8.38
N THR A 16 -15.00 -13.71 8.06
CA THR A 16 -14.65 -12.88 6.91
C THR A 16 -14.39 -11.45 7.37
N GLY A 17 -13.12 -11.06 7.47
CA GLY A 17 -12.76 -9.69 7.81
C GLY A 17 -12.94 -8.71 6.66
N THR A 18 -12.86 -7.42 6.97
CA THR A 18 -12.88 -6.32 6.01
C THR A 18 -11.56 -5.57 6.08
N ALA A 19 -11.00 -5.23 4.91
CA ALA A 19 -9.83 -4.38 4.76
C ALA A 19 -10.18 -3.17 3.90
N TYR A 20 -10.05 -1.98 4.45
CA TYR A 20 -10.11 -0.73 3.69
C TYR A 20 -8.71 -0.23 3.41
N THR A 21 -8.44 0.06 2.14
CA THR A 21 -7.24 0.77 1.72
C THR A 21 -7.65 2.17 1.25
N LEU A 22 -7.00 3.18 1.80
CA LEU A 22 -7.18 4.57 1.42
C LEU A 22 -5.95 5.00 0.63
N VAL A 23 -6.18 5.44 -0.60
CA VAL A 23 -5.14 5.94 -1.48
C VAL A 23 -5.31 7.43 -1.65
N GLY A 24 -4.24 8.18 -1.55
CA GLY A 24 -4.27 9.62 -1.76
C GLY A 24 -3.51 10.39 -0.69
N SER A 25 -3.56 11.72 -0.83
CA SER A 25 -2.98 12.64 0.14
C SER A 25 -3.84 12.65 1.40
N THR A 26 -3.33 12.03 2.44
CA THR A 26 -3.97 12.11 3.76
C THR A 26 -3.54 13.44 4.38
N LEU A 27 -4.46 14.40 4.44
CA LEU A 27 -4.23 15.70 5.11
C LEU A 27 -3.11 16.55 4.47
N GLY A 28 -2.99 16.50 3.15
CA GLY A 28 -1.94 17.20 2.41
C GLY A 28 -0.58 16.52 2.46
N ILE A 29 -0.50 15.27 2.93
CA ILE A 29 0.73 14.49 3.01
C ILE A 29 0.59 13.27 2.07
N GLU A 30 1.53 13.11 1.15
CA GLU A 30 1.54 11.97 0.22
C GLU A 30 1.59 10.65 0.97
N GLY A 31 0.69 9.73 0.60
CA GLY A 31 0.64 8.42 1.23
C GLY A 31 -0.70 7.74 1.09
N GLY A 32 -1.18 7.19 2.17
CA GLY A 32 -2.46 6.52 2.24
C GLY A 32 -2.76 6.04 3.66
N GLY A 33 -3.86 5.34 3.82
CA GLY A 33 -4.26 4.76 5.09
C GLY A 33 -4.80 3.35 4.93
N PHE A 34 -4.93 2.67 6.04
CA PHE A 34 -5.54 1.36 6.10
C PHE A 34 -6.41 1.20 7.34
N ILE A 35 -7.44 0.38 7.22
CA ILE A 35 -8.25 -0.07 8.36
C ILE A 35 -8.52 -1.55 8.14
N TYR A 36 -8.09 -2.40 9.07
CA TYR A 36 -8.29 -3.84 9.04
C TYR A 36 -9.11 -4.29 10.24
N THR A 37 -10.08 -5.14 10.03
CA THR A 37 -10.83 -5.78 11.13
C THR A 37 -10.07 -6.99 11.66
N ASN A 38 -10.09 -7.14 12.98
CA ASN A 38 -9.77 -8.38 13.69
C ASN A 38 -11.00 -8.78 14.50
N LYS A 39 -11.05 -9.98 15.06
CA LYS A 39 -12.21 -10.45 15.82
C LYS A 39 -12.67 -9.53 16.95
N LYS A 40 -11.71 -8.91 17.68
CA LYS A 40 -12.00 -8.05 18.85
C LYS A 40 -11.26 -6.72 18.82
N SER A 41 -10.63 -6.39 17.72
CA SER A 41 -9.89 -5.13 17.55
C SER A 41 -9.94 -4.65 16.11
N ILE A 42 -9.52 -3.43 15.90
CA ILE A 42 -9.34 -2.82 14.59
C ILE A 42 -7.88 -2.35 14.51
N SER A 43 -7.18 -2.75 13.46
CA SER A 43 -5.86 -2.21 13.13
C SER A 43 -6.06 -1.07 12.12
N LEU A 44 -5.65 0.12 12.47
CA LEU A 44 -5.72 1.26 11.56
C LEU A 44 -4.40 2.04 11.57
N GLY A 45 -4.08 2.62 10.45
CA GLY A 45 -2.85 3.40 10.36
C GLY A 45 -2.76 4.23 9.10
N VAL A 46 -1.72 5.05 9.05
CA VAL A 46 -1.34 5.84 7.89
C VAL A 46 0.07 5.46 7.45
N VAL A 47 0.28 5.43 6.15
CA VAL A 47 1.58 5.25 5.53
C VAL A 47 1.86 6.52 4.75
N VAL A 48 2.91 7.25 5.11
CA VAL A 48 3.22 8.56 4.55
C VAL A 48 4.66 8.64 4.05
N LYS A 49 4.86 9.40 2.99
CA LYS A 49 6.19 9.70 2.47
C LYS A 49 6.93 10.62 3.43
N ILE A 50 8.14 10.24 3.82
CA ILE A 50 8.93 10.98 4.84
C ILE A 50 9.19 12.43 4.40
N ASP A 51 9.53 12.67 3.13
CA ASP A 51 9.76 14.02 2.62
C ASP A 51 8.51 14.90 2.73
N SER A 52 7.34 14.34 2.43
CA SER A 52 6.07 15.04 2.52
C SER A 52 5.70 15.31 3.99
N LEU A 53 5.94 14.35 4.86
CA LEU A 53 5.76 14.51 6.30
C LEU A 53 6.70 15.61 6.85
N TYR A 54 7.96 15.59 6.46
CA TYR A 54 8.93 16.63 6.85
C TYR A 54 8.51 18.05 6.40
N LYS A 55 8.08 18.17 5.14
CA LYS A 55 7.57 19.44 4.59
C LYS A 55 6.33 19.94 5.32
N SER A 56 5.47 19.03 5.77
CA SER A 56 4.24 19.37 6.51
C SER A 56 4.48 19.88 7.93
N LYS A 57 5.68 19.67 8.48
CA LYS A 57 6.07 19.96 9.86
C LYS A 57 5.20 19.27 10.92
N LYS A 58 4.43 18.23 10.54
CA LYS A 58 3.62 17.42 11.45
C LYS A 58 4.41 16.24 12.00
N GLN A 59 4.03 15.82 13.20
CA GLN A 59 4.54 14.57 13.78
C GLN A 59 3.69 13.36 13.31
N PRO A 60 4.25 12.15 13.23
CA PRO A 60 3.51 10.97 12.78
C PRO A 60 2.20 10.73 13.55
N HIS A 61 2.21 10.89 14.85
CA HIS A 61 1.01 10.71 15.69
C HIS A 61 -0.09 11.74 15.38
N GLN A 62 0.27 12.98 15.05
CA GLN A 62 -0.70 14.01 14.67
C GLN A 62 -1.43 13.63 13.36
N VAL A 63 -0.69 13.10 12.39
CA VAL A 63 -1.29 12.63 11.13
C VAL A 63 -2.27 11.47 11.40
N LEU A 64 -1.90 10.55 12.28
CA LEU A 64 -2.78 9.46 12.70
C LEU A 64 -4.03 9.96 13.43
N ASP A 65 -3.88 10.93 14.33
CA ASP A 65 -5.01 11.50 15.09
C ASP A 65 -5.98 12.26 14.17
N GLU A 66 -5.46 13.03 13.22
CA GLU A 66 -6.27 13.67 12.20
C GLU A 66 -7.00 12.63 11.32
N PHE A 67 -6.33 11.55 10.95
CA PHE A 67 -6.96 10.44 10.21
C PHE A 67 -8.10 9.80 11.01
N LYS A 68 -7.89 9.52 12.30
CA LYS A 68 -8.93 9.00 13.20
C LYS A 68 -10.11 9.96 13.34
N SER A 69 -9.86 11.27 13.28
CA SER A 69 -10.87 12.31 13.41
C SER A 69 -11.70 12.52 12.15
N HIS A 70 -11.26 12.00 11.01
CA HIS A 70 -12.00 12.11 9.75
C HIS A 70 -13.41 11.49 9.89
N PRO A 71 -14.50 12.16 9.45
CA PRO A 71 -15.88 11.69 9.66
C PRO A 71 -16.14 10.26 9.19
N ALA A 72 -15.53 9.83 8.11
CA ALA A 72 -15.67 8.46 7.61
C ALA A 72 -14.98 7.43 8.52
N VAL A 73 -13.87 7.79 9.16
CA VAL A 73 -13.09 6.90 10.05
C VAL A 73 -13.65 6.91 11.47
N SER A 74 -13.90 8.11 12.03
CA SER A 74 -14.32 8.27 13.41
C SER A 74 -15.59 7.49 13.75
N ARG A 75 -16.57 7.43 12.84
CA ARG A 75 -17.79 6.64 13.03
C ARG A 75 -17.53 5.14 13.09
N LEU A 76 -16.52 4.63 12.38
CA LEU A 76 -16.16 3.21 12.38
C LEU A 76 -15.51 2.79 13.69
N ILE A 77 -14.71 3.67 14.28
CA ILE A 77 -13.91 3.40 15.48
C ILE A 77 -14.52 3.93 16.78
N ARG A 78 -15.67 4.60 16.72
CA ARG A 78 -16.31 5.25 17.88
C ARG A 78 -16.49 4.29 19.06
N GLY A 79 -16.06 4.70 20.25
CA GLY A 79 -16.14 3.91 21.48
C GLY A 79 -15.05 2.84 21.59
N GLY A 80 -14.08 2.83 20.68
CA GLY A 80 -12.88 2.01 20.80
C GLY A 80 -11.84 2.69 21.71
N GLU A 81 -11.04 1.87 22.39
CA GLU A 81 -9.85 2.29 23.14
C GLU A 81 -8.60 1.92 22.38
N VAL A 82 -7.57 2.77 22.45
CA VAL A 82 -6.25 2.46 21.87
C VAL A 82 -5.55 1.47 22.80
N VAL A 83 -5.30 0.27 22.28
CA VAL A 83 -4.64 -0.81 23.04
C VAL A 83 -3.14 -0.89 22.72
N GLU A 84 -2.75 -0.42 21.53
CA GLU A 84 -1.36 -0.39 21.09
C GLU A 84 -1.14 0.74 20.09
N TYR A 85 0.03 1.33 20.11
CA TYR A 85 0.51 2.29 19.12
C TYR A 85 1.95 2.00 18.77
N SER A 86 2.25 1.97 17.48
CA SER A 86 3.62 1.91 16.99
C SER A 86 3.80 2.74 15.73
N ALA A 87 5.01 3.21 15.51
CA ALA A 87 5.38 3.90 14.27
C ALA A 87 6.77 3.40 13.83
N GLN A 88 6.90 3.05 12.56
CA GLN A 88 8.14 2.53 12.00
C GLN A 88 8.42 3.15 10.64
N THR A 89 9.69 3.31 10.33
CA THR A 89 10.13 3.67 8.99
C THR A 89 10.40 2.41 8.19
N VAL A 90 9.77 2.31 7.02
CA VAL A 90 9.99 1.23 6.06
C VAL A 90 10.41 1.80 4.73
N HIS A 91 11.18 1.05 3.94
CA HIS A 91 11.45 1.44 2.56
C HIS A 91 10.20 1.24 1.70
N ARG A 92 10.13 1.95 0.58
CA ARG A 92 8.95 1.93 -0.31
C ARG A 92 8.80 0.63 -1.11
N GLY A 93 9.77 -0.28 -1.04
CA GLY A 93 9.79 -1.50 -1.83
C GLY A 93 10.18 -1.30 -3.28
N GLY A 94 10.04 -2.36 -4.07
CA GLY A 94 10.28 -2.36 -5.50
C GLY A 94 11.21 -3.47 -5.94
N PHE A 95 10.88 -4.11 -7.05
CA PHE A 95 11.59 -5.26 -7.60
C PHE A 95 13.10 -4.99 -7.82
N HIS A 96 13.43 -3.80 -8.35
CA HIS A 96 14.80 -3.41 -8.65
C HIS A 96 15.61 -2.92 -7.43
N LEU A 97 14.98 -2.85 -6.27
CA LEU A 97 15.61 -2.35 -5.02
C LEU A 97 16.01 -3.47 -4.07
N VAL A 98 15.80 -4.74 -4.46
CA VAL A 98 16.15 -5.87 -3.60
C VAL A 98 17.62 -5.86 -3.22
N SER A 99 17.90 -6.12 -1.95
CA SER A 99 19.25 -6.24 -1.43
C SER A 99 19.81 -7.63 -1.74
N LYS A 100 21.11 -7.82 -1.57
CA LYS A 100 21.71 -9.15 -1.61
C LYS A 100 21.08 -10.03 -0.51
N MET A 101 20.39 -11.10 -0.92
CA MET A 101 19.56 -11.90 -0.03
C MET A 101 20.35 -12.96 0.75
N TYR A 102 21.56 -13.30 0.33
CA TYR A 102 22.40 -14.31 0.96
C TYR A 102 23.88 -14.01 0.78
N GLY A 103 24.69 -14.64 1.59
CA GLY A 103 26.16 -14.58 1.52
C GLY A 103 26.79 -15.68 2.37
N ASN A 104 28.08 -15.57 2.68
CA ASN A 104 28.75 -16.55 3.53
C ASN A 104 28.23 -16.46 4.95
N GLY A 105 27.51 -17.50 5.39
CA GLY A 105 26.97 -17.61 6.75
C GLY A 105 25.71 -16.80 7.03
N TYR A 106 25.05 -16.19 6.04
CA TYR A 106 23.83 -15.43 6.28
C TYR A 106 22.81 -15.51 5.13
N VAL A 107 21.54 -15.33 5.49
CA VAL A 107 20.42 -15.05 4.59
C VAL A 107 19.60 -13.88 5.14
N VAL A 108 18.98 -13.09 4.26
CA VAL A 108 18.15 -11.92 4.61
C VAL A 108 16.77 -12.11 3.99
N ALA A 109 15.70 -11.92 4.77
CA ALA A 109 14.33 -12.13 4.35
C ALA A 109 13.46 -10.90 4.65
N GLY A 110 12.29 -10.83 4.03
CA GLY A 110 11.30 -9.79 4.28
C GLY A 110 11.78 -8.38 3.97
N SER A 111 11.32 -7.42 4.75
CA SER A 111 11.64 -6.00 4.54
C SER A 111 13.12 -5.66 4.72
N ALA A 112 13.87 -6.45 5.49
CA ALA A 112 15.32 -6.31 5.59
C ALA A 112 16.02 -6.56 4.23
N ALA A 113 15.48 -7.47 3.40
CA ALA A 113 15.92 -7.69 2.03
C ALA A 113 15.19 -6.77 1.02
N ARG A 114 14.41 -5.80 1.48
CA ARG A 114 13.55 -4.92 0.69
C ARG A 114 12.48 -5.66 -0.12
N MET A 115 12.07 -6.84 0.35
CA MET A 115 10.99 -7.63 -0.25
C MET A 115 9.64 -7.05 0.17
N LEU A 116 9.10 -6.18 -0.67
CA LEU A 116 7.85 -5.50 -0.44
C LEU A 116 7.26 -5.09 -1.81
N LEU A 117 6.02 -5.45 -2.05
CA LEU A 117 5.28 -5.00 -3.22
C LEU A 117 4.55 -3.70 -2.89
N ASN A 118 4.79 -2.68 -3.70
CA ASN A 118 4.03 -1.44 -3.69
C ASN A 118 3.67 -1.08 -5.13
N ASN A 119 2.40 -1.23 -5.48
CA ASN A 119 1.87 -0.92 -6.82
C ASN A 119 0.92 0.28 -6.79
N VAL A 120 1.11 1.22 -5.87
CA VAL A 120 0.27 2.40 -5.61
C VAL A 120 -1.05 2.05 -4.92
N LEU A 121 -1.74 1.00 -5.37
CA LEU A 121 -3.05 0.60 -4.83
C LEU A 121 -2.92 -0.27 -3.57
N THR A 122 -1.87 -1.07 -3.49
CA THR A 122 -1.62 -1.96 -2.35
C THR A 122 -0.17 -1.91 -1.92
N LEU A 123 0.03 -2.00 -0.61
CA LEU A 123 1.33 -2.17 0.03
C LEU A 123 1.34 -3.54 0.73
N ARG A 124 2.06 -4.51 0.16
CA ARG A 124 2.15 -5.88 0.66
C ARG A 124 3.56 -6.18 1.14
N GLY A 125 3.71 -6.48 2.41
CA GLY A 125 5.00 -6.80 3.03
C GLY A 125 4.93 -7.98 3.99
N MET A 126 3.79 -8.21 4.66
CA MET A 126 3.65 -9.30 5.63
C MET A 126 3.75 -10.68 4.96
N ASP A 127 3.04 -10.89 3.89
CA ASP A 127 3.09 -12.11 3.09
C ASP A 127 4.48 -12.34 2.48
N TYR A 128 5.13 -11.28 1.98
CA TYR A 128 6.52 -11.34 1.51
C TYR A 128 7.48 -11.75 2.62
N ALA A 129 7.31 -11.20 3.83
CA ALA A 129 8.13 -11.56 4.98
C ALA A 129 7.94 -13.03 5.38
N ILE A 130 6.69 -13.50 5.47
CA ILE A 130 6.35 -14.88 5.85
C ILE A 130 6.91 -15.88 4.83
N VAL A 131 6.62 -15.68 3.55
CA VAL A 131 7.03 -16.64 2.51
C VAL A 131 8.54 -16.62 2.31
N SER A 132 9.17 -15.44 2.29
CA SER A 132 10.64 -15.37 2.17
C SER A 132 11.36 -16.01 3.37
N ALA A 133 10.84 -15.86 4.58
CA ALA A 133 11.38 -16.52 5.76
C ALA A 133 11.24 -18.06 5.68
N ALA A 134 10.08 -18.55 5.22
CA ALA A 134 9.86 -19.98 5.01
C ALA A 134 10.81 -20.57 3.95
N VAL A 135 11.04 -19.83 2.88
CA VAL A 135 11.99 -20.22 1.82
C VAL A 135 13.44 -20.15 2.33
N ALA A 136 13.79 -19.12 3.11
CA ALA A 136 15.09 -19.00 3.75
C ALA A 136 15.38 -20.19 4.69
N ALA A 137 14.39 -20.58 5.50
CA ALA A 137 14.49 -21.75 6.36
C ALA A 137 14.79 -23.04 5.59
N LYS A 138 14.11 -23.26 4.44
CA LYS A 138 14.41 -24.43 3.56
C LYS A 138 15.84 -24.39 3.04
N ALA A 139 16.33 -23.22 2.63
CA ALA A 139 17.70 -23.06 2.16
C ALA A 139 18.74 -23.34 3.26
N ILE A 140 18.48 -22.87 4.48
CA ILE A 140 19.34 -23.13 5.65
C ILE A 140 19.35 -24.61 5.99
N LEU A 141 18.21 -25.29 5.98
CA LEU A 141 18.12 -26.73 6.23
C LEU A 141 18.93 -27.54 5.20
N ALA A 142 18.81 -27.20 3.91
CA ALA A 142 19.59 -27.83 2.85
C ALA A 142 21.11 -27.59 2.99
N ALA A 143 21.51 -26.39 3.44
CA ALA A 143 22.91 -26.08 3.74
C ALA A 143 23.42 -26.86 4.97
N ARG A 144 22.58 -27.02 5.99
CA ARG A 144 22.86 -27.77 7.21
C ARG A 144 23.13 -29.25 6.91
N GLU A 145 22.32 -29.87 6.04
CA GLU A 145 22.53 -31.28 5.63
C GLU A 145 23.89 -31.49 4.96
N LYS A 146 24.41 -30.48 4.27
CA LYS A 146 25.72 -30.51 3.62
C LYS A 146 26.87 -30.08 4.52
N GLY A 147 26.58 -29.50 5.69
CA GLY A 147 27.57 -28.90 6.58
C GLY A 147 28.28 -27.67 6.01
N VAL A 148 27.74 -27.04 4.95
CA VAL A 148 28.36 -25.92 4.22
C VAL A 148 27.41 -24.74 4.20
N TYR A 149 27.89 -23.57 4.63
CA TYR A 149 27.10 -22.35 4.75
C TYR A 149 27.68 -21.16 3.95
N ASP A 150 28.45 -21.47 2.91
CA ASP A 150 28.96 -20.42 2.00
C ASP A 150 27.87 -19.87 1.08
N ALA A 151 28.21 -18.81 0.35
CA ALA A 151 27.28 -18.16 -0.59
C ALA A 151 26.79 -19.12 -1.69
N ALA A 152 27.62 -20.09 -2.10
CA ALA A 152 27.24 -21.06 -3.13
C ALA A 152 26.16 -22.02 -2.60
N ALA A 153 26.34 -22.57 -1.39
CA ALA A 153 25.36 -23.42 -0.74
C ALA A 153 24.04 -22.68 -0.46
N LEU A 154 24.12 -21.43 0.02
CA LEU A 154 22.95 -20.61 0.34
C LEU A 154 22.28 -19.97 -0.87
N SER A 155 22.87 -20.04 -2.07
CA SER A 155 22.26 -19.54 -3.33
C SER A 155 20.95 -20.23 -3.68
N VAL A 156 20.67 -21.41 -3.13
CA VAL A 156 19.42 -22.14 -3.31
C VAL A 156 18.22 -21.31 -2.80
N TYR A 157 18.42 -20.39 -1.84
CA TYR A 157 17.42 -19.48 -1.35
C TYR A 157 16.81 -18.63 -2.49
N GLU A 158 17.65 -18.01 -3.31
CA GLU A 158 17.19 -17.21 -4.44
C GLU A 158 16.40 -18.05 -5.46
N LYS A 159 16.89 -19.24 -5.79
CA LYS A 159 16.20 -20.14 -6.71
C LYS A 159 14.83 -20.56 -6.19
N LEU A 160 14.71 -20.90 -4.92
CA LEU A 160 13.44 -21.24 -4.28
C LEU A 160 12.50 -20.03 -4.21
N TRP A 161 13.03 -18.84 -3.91
CA TRP A 161 12.25 -17.61 -3.90
C TRP A 161 11.66 -17.31 -5.28
N GLN A 162 12.44 -17.43 -6.35
CA GLN A 162 11.99 -17.21 -7.73
C GLN A 162 10.86 -18.15 -8.18
N GLN A 163 10.69 -19.29 -7.52
CA GLN A 163 9.61 -20.25 -7.79
C GLN A 163 8.30 -19.90 -7.06
N THR A 164 8.28 -18.92 -6.18
CA THR A 164 7.08 -18.53 -5.44
C THR A 164 6.14 -17.66 -6.30
N ALA A 165 4.83 -17.77 -6.03
CA ALA A 165 3.84 -16.88 -6.65
C ALA A 165 4.10 -15.40 -6.31
N LEU A 166 4.60 -15.11 -5.09
CA LEU A 166 4.93 -13.74 -4.67
C LEU A 166 6.08 -13.13 -5.47
N TYR A 167 7.07 -13.94 -5.86
CA TYR A 167 8.11 -13.46 -6.76
C TYR A 167 7.54 -13.11 -8.15
N GLN A 168 6.60 -13.92 -8.66
CA GLN A 168 5.95 -13.65 -9.94
C GLN A 168 5.10 -12.38 -9.87
N ASP A 169 4.31 -12.20 -8.82
CA ASP A 169 3.58 -10.95 -8.56
C ASP A 169 4.55 -9.75 -8.56
N TRP A 170 5.64 -9.87 -7.82
CA TRP A 170 6.64 -8.82 -7.69
C TRP A 170 7.29 -8.45 -9.03
N LYS A 171 7.58 -9.46 -9.85
CA LYS A 171 8.10 -9.30 -11.21
C LYS A 171 7.09 -8.65 -12.15
N THR A 172 5.81 -9.00 -12.02
CA THR A 172 4.70 -8.41 -12.79
C THR A 172 4.62 -6.90 -12.56
N PHE A 173 4.75 -6.45 -11.31
CA PHE A 173 4.67 -5.04 -10.93
C PHE A 173 6.04 -4.35 -10.80
N LYS A 174 7.08 -4.87 -11.45
CA LYS A 174 8.45 -4.33 -11.35
C LYS A 174 8.55 -2.86 -11.74
N ASP A 175 7.72 -2.41 -12.66
CA ASP A 175 7.72 -1.06 -13.23
C ASP A 175 6.73 -0.11 -12.52
N ALA A 176 6.05 -0.56 -11.46
CA ALA A 176 5.15 0.27 -10.68
C ALA A 176 5.87 1.27 -9.76
N TYR A 177 7.12 0.99 -9.36
CA TYR A 177 7.86 1.84 -8.42
C TYR A 177 7.99 3.31 -8.87
N PRO A 178 8.30 3.64 -10.14
CA PRO A 178 8.39 5.03 -10.59
C PRO A 178 7.09 5.82 -10.43
N LEU A 179 5.93 5.15 -10.45
CA LEU A 179 4.64 5.80 -10.25
C LEU A 179 4.50 6.44 -8.87
N LEU A 180 5.21 5.89 -7.86
CA LEU A 180 5.21 6.42 -6.50
C LEU A 180 5.87 7.80 -6.38
N GLU A 181 6.58 8.27 -7.41
CA GLU A 181 7.16 9.61 -7.48
C GLU A 181 6.21 10.63 -8.15
N ASN A 182 5.10 10.17 -8.71
CA ASN A 182 4.12 11.05 -9.33
C ASN A 182 3.13 11.56 -8.28
N GLU A 183 3.36 12.75 -7.75
CA GLU A 183 2.55 13.39 -6.71
C GLU A 183 1.06 13.50 -7.11
N ARG A 184 0.76 13.63 -8.41
CA ARG A 184 -0.62 13.70 -8.91
C ARG A 184 -1.44 12.44 -8.61
N LEU A 185 -0.79 11.28 -8.47
CA LEU A 185 -1.46 10.03 -8.09
C LEU A 185 -2.00 10.03 -6.67
N PHE A 186 -1.43 10.87 -5.81
CA PHE A 186 -1.80 10.90 -4.39
C PHE A 186 -2.73 12.08 -4.04
N GLU A 187 -2.77 13.11 -4.84
CA GLU A 187 -3.57 14.30 -4.55
C GLU A 187 -4.58 14.61 -5.65
N MET A 188 -4.09 14.90 -6.86
CA MET A 188 -4.94 15.44 -7.91
C MET A 188 -5.89 14.39 -8.50
N TYR A 189 -5.40 13.18 -8.82
CA TYR A 189 -6.25 12.16 -9.43
C TYR A 189 -7.30 11.57 -8.48
N PRO A 190 -7.03 11.29 -7.20
CA PRO A 190 -8.08 10.89 -6.26
C PRO A 190 -9.20 11.94 -6.14
N ASN A 191 -8.82 13.20 -6.02
CA ASN A 191 -9.80 14.30 -5.97
C ASN A 191 -10.59 14.43 -7.27
N LEU A 192 -9.93 14.30 -8.42
CA LEU A 192 -10.58 14.31 -9.73
C LEU A 192 -11.64 13.20 -9.85
N VAL A 193 -11.29 11.99 -9.42
CA VAL A 193 -12.22 10.84 -9.44
C VAL A 193 -13.40 11.08 -8.49
N CYS A 194 -13.15 11.54 -7.26
CA CYS A 194 -14.22 11.83 -6.31
C CYS A 194 -15.18 12.91 -6.83
N ASN A 195 -14.65 14.03 -7.31
CA ASN A 195 -15.48 15.14 -7.85
C ASN A 195 -16.28 14.70 -9.09
N LEU A 196 -15.66 13.88 -9.96
CA LEU A 196 -16.33 13.32 -11.12
C LEU A 196 -17.49 12.39 -10.72
N MET A 197 -17.25 11.50 -9.76
CA MET A 197 -18.28 10.59 -9.24
C MET A 197 -19.41 11.37 -8.55
N GLU A 198 -19.07 12.36 -7.73
CA GLU A 198 -20.07 13.22 -7.11
C GLU A 198 -20.95 13.92 -8.15
N MET A 199 -20.33 14.52 -9.17
CA MET A 199 -21.04 15.21 -10.25
C MET A 199 -21.97 14.28 -11.05
N LEU A 200 -21.58 13.01 -11.24
CA LEU A 200 -22.32 12.05 -12.05
C LEU A 200 -23.41 11.30 -11.26
N LEU A 201 -23.20 11.10 -9.97
CA LEU A 201 -24.07 10.25 -9.15
C LEU A 201 -24.97 11.03 -8.19
N SER A 202 -24.66 12.30 -7.89
CA SER A 202 -25.49 13.10 -7.01
C SER A 202 -26.72 13.66 -7.76
N PRO A 203 -27.93 13.52 -7.20
CA PRO A 203 -29.11 14.14 -7.75
C PRO A 203 -28.95 15.66 -7.80
N SER A 204 -29.28 16.26 -8.95
CA SER A 204 -29.19 17.70 -9.19
C SER A 204 -30.42 18.20 -9.92
N ALA A 205 -30.81 19.43 -9.66
CA ALA A 205 -31.87 20.11 -10.43
C ALA A 205 -31.43 20.45 -11.89
N GLN A 206 -30.14 20.34 -12.17
CA GLN A 206 -29.56 20.54 -13.50
C GLN A 206 -29.32 19.19 -14.20
N ALA A 207 -29.39 19.21 -15.53
CA ALA A 207 -29.08 18.02 -16.33
C ALA A 207 -27.62 17.55 -16.10
N SER A 208 -27.43 16.26 -15.85
CA SER A 208 -26.12 15.67 -15.68
C SER A 208 -25.27 15.80 -16.94
N PRO A 209 -24.03 16.24 -16.85
CA PRO A 209 -23.16 16.36 -18.01
C PRO A 209 -22.74 14.97 -18.49
N LYS A 210 -22.37 14.84 -19.78
CA LYS A 210 -21.70 13.64 -20.24
C LYS A 210 -20.33 13.48 -19.56
N VAL A 211 -19.91 12.24 -19.27
CA VAL A 211 -18.66 11.93 -18.55
C VAL A 211 -17.45 12.70 -19.07
N LEU A 212 -17.24 12.70 -20.39
CA LEU A 212 -16.12 13.42 -21.00
C LEU A 212 -16.17 14.93 -20.73
N LYS A 213 -17.37 15.55 -20.80
CA LYS A 213 -17.54 16.97 -20.51
C LYS A 213 -17.28 17.29 -19.05
N ALA A 214 -17.72 16.43 -18.15
CA ALA A 214 -17.45 16.56 -16.72
C ALA A 214 -15.95 16.45 -16.43
N LEU A 215 -15.28 15.45 -17.01
CA LEU A 215 -13.83 15.24 -16.90
C LEU A 215 -13.05 16.48 -17.38
N LEU A 216 -13.34 16.99 -18.57
CA LEU A 216 -12.68 18.16 -19.12
C LEU A 216 -12.88 19.41 -18.26
N LYS A 217 -14.08 19.57 -17.67
CA LYS A 217 -14.37 20.67 -16.75
C LYS A 217 -13.52 20.57 -15.48
N GLU A 218 -13.43 19.39 -14.87
CA GLU A 218 -12.66 19.16 -13.64
C GLU A 218 -11.15 19.28 -13.85
N MET A 219 -10.67 18.95 -15.04
CA MET A 219 -9.26 19.07 -15.41
C MET A 219 -8.81 20.50 -15.71
N ASN A 220 -9.75 21.38 -16.05
CA ASN A 220 -9.42 22.72 -16.51
C ASN A 220 -8.59 23.50 -15.47
N GLY A 221 -7.42 23.96 -15.87
CA GLY A 221 -6.46 24.66 -14.99
C GLY A 221 -5.67 23.77 -14.04
N LYS A 222 -5.96 22.44 -13.95
CA LYS A 222 -5.26 21.50 -13.06
C LYS A 222 -4.21 20.66 -13.78
N VAL A 223 -4.54 20.14 -14.95
CA VAL A 223 -3.63 19.29 -15.73
C VAL A 223 -3.92 19.40 -17.22
N SER A 224 -2.88 19.36 -18.05
CA SER A 224 -3.03 19.35 -19.50
C SER A 224 -3.45 17.96 -19.99
N MET A 225 -4.16 17.89 -21.13
CA MET A 225 -4.48 16.60 -21.79
C MET A 225 -3.23 15.79 -22.14
N PHE A 226 -2.14 16.45 -22.50
CA PHE A 226 -0.87 15.79 -22.79
C PHE A 226 -0.27 15.15 -21.53
N THR A 227 -0.28 15.89 -20.40
CA THR A 227 0.20 15.36 -19.12
C THR A 227 -0.67 14.18 -18.65
N LEU A 228 -1.98 14.29 -18.77
CA LEU A 228 -2.90 13.19 -18.44
C LEU A 228 -2.60 11.96 -19.30
N ALA A 229 -2.47 12.12 -20.61
CA ALA A 229 -2.18 11.01 -21.51
C ALA A 229 -0.83 10.34 -21.17
N LYS A 230 0.19 11.12 -20.82
CA LYS A 230 1.48 10.60 -20.35
C LYS A 230 1.31 9.81 -19.04
N ASP A 231 0.63 10.36 -18.06
CA ASP A 231 0.42 9.70 -16.77
C ASP A 231 -0.41 8.40 -16.94
N VAL A 232 -1.45 8.42 -17.77
CA VAL A 232 -2.22 7.20 -18.10
C VAL A 232 -1.35 6.14 -18.75
N LEU A 233 -0.45 6.53 -19.65
CA LEU A 233 0.49 5.58 -20.27
C LEU A 233 1.47 4.99 -19.25
N GLU A 234 1.99 5.80 -18.33
CA GLU A 234 2.88 5.33 -17.26
C GLU A 234 2.14 4.39 -16.29
N ILE A 235 0.93 4.74 -15.87
CA ILE A 235 0.07 3.87 -15.04
C ILE A 235 -0.22 2.56 -15.75
N SER A 236 -0.55 2.62 -17.05
CA SER A 236 -0.82 1.43 -17.85
C SER A 236 0.37 0.48 -17.87
N LYS A 237 1.57 0.98 -18.07
CA LYS A 237 2.80 0.16 -18.05
C LYS A 237 3.14 -0.40 -16.68
N GLY A 238 2.88 0.34 -15.61
CA GLY A 238 3.27 -0.07 -14.26
C GLY A 238 2.26 -0.98 -13.56
N ILE A 239 0.97 -0.92 -13.95
CA ILE A 239 -0.11 -1.60 -13.20
C ILE A 239 -1.00 -2.48 -14.11
N VAL A 240 -1.20 -2.12 -15.38
CA VAL A 240 -2.22 -2.75 -16.24
C VAL A 240 -1.63 -3.69 -17.29
N LEU A 241 -0.51 -3.36 -17.93
CA LEU A 241 0.17 -4.11 -18.98
C LEU A 241 1.39 -4.85 -18.44
#